data_f0ea73d0510c4e83f16b554b7ac7bec4
#
_entry.id   f0ea73d0510c4e83f16b554b7ac7bec4
#
_cell.length_a   1.000
_cell.length_b   1.000
_cell.length_c   1.000
_cell.angle_alpha   90.00
_cell.angle_beta   90.00
_cell.angle_gamma   90.00
#
_symmetry.space_group_name_H-M   'P 1'
#
loop_
_entity.id
_entity.type
_entity.pdbx_description
1 polymer ?
#
loop_
_entity_poly.entity_id
_entity_poly.type
_entity_poly.pdbx_seq_one_letter_code
_entity_poly.pdbx_strand_id
1 'polypeptide(L)'
;MPNEGCKGNNLRHIMENPIIKPHQGIILISEPSLRDFYFRQSVVLLAEHNEEGSFGIIINKPIETRLNEVLKEFSDIDIPIYLGGPVKTDSIFFIHTKENVDKSLKIIDGLYWGGDIDTIRDMIRMGMIGENEIRFFIGYAVWNPNQLDREISEKSWVLSHTTVEEVINRHPEQLWSGYLKSMGSDYAIWANFPADPSFN
;
A
#
# COMPACT_ATOMS: atom_id res chain seq x y z
N MET A 1 64.77 -18.84 0.74
CA MET A 1 63.72 -18.60 -0.23
C MET A 1 62.45 -18.40 0.59
N PRO A 2 61.93 -17.16 0.74
CA PRO A 2 60.74 -16.87 1.55
C PRO A 2 59.48 -17.10 0.71
N ASN A 3 58.49 -17.66 1.38
CA ASN A 3 57.17 -18.01 0.90
C ASN A 3 56.27 -16.77 0.95
N GLU A 4 55.86 -16.24 -0.20
CA GLU A 4 54.94 -15.10 -0.27
C GLU A 4 53.52 -15.59 -0.07
N GLY A 5 52.94 -15.24 1.09
CA GLY A 5 51.54 -15.45 1.41
C GLY A 5 50.63 -14.54 0.59
N CYS A 6 49.77 -15.15 -0.24
CA CYS A 6 48.66 -14.51 -0.89
C CYS A 6 47.69 -13.94 0.16
N LYS A 7 47.68 -12.60 0.32
CA LYS A 7 46.64 -11.90 1.04
C LYS A 7 45.39 -11.84 0.12
N GLY A 8 44.46 -12.75 0.35
CA GLY A 8 43.13 -12.70 -0.23
C GLY A 8 42.40 -11.45 0.28
N ASN A 9 42.27 -10.48 -0.59
CA ASN A 9 41.47 -9.27 -0.36
C ASN A 9 39.98 -9.66 -0.46
N ASN A 10 39.38 -10.03 0.67
CA ASN A 10 37.93 -10.23 0.77
C ASN A 10 37.25 -8.87 0.82
N LEU A 11 37.16 -8.22 -0.33
CA LEU A 11 36.22 -7.13 -0.56
C LEU A 11 34.82 -7.76 -0.56
N ARG A 12 34.18 -7.79 0.62
CA ARG A 12 32.74 -7.94 0.71
C ARG A 12 32.14 -6.77 -0.04
N HIS A 13 31.67 -7.04 -1.24
CA HIS A 13 30.73 -6.16 -1.92
C HIS A 13 29.48 -6.07 -1.02
N ILE A 14 29.44 -5.04 -0.20
CA ILE A 14 28.19 -4.59 0.41
C ILE A 14 27.42 -4.06 -0.80
N MET A 15 26.53 -4.87 -1.34
CA MET A 15 25.51 -4.37 -2.26
C MET A 15 24.65 -3.43 -1.41
N GLU A 16 24.95 -2.14 -1.46
CA GLU A 16 24.03 -1.12 -0.98
C GLU A 16 22.76 -1.30 -1.82
N ASN A 17 21.69 -1.77 -1.20
CA ASN A 17 20.38 -1.76 -1.83
C ASN A 17 20.12 -0.31 -2.29
N PRO A 18 19.76 -0.09 -3.55
CA PRO A 18 19.51 1.26 -4.04
C PRO A 18 18.49 1.93 -3.11
N ILE A 19 18.83 3.13 -2.62
CA ILE A 19 17.92 3.91 -1.77
C ILE A 19 16.70 4.24 -2.61
N ILE A 20 15.57 3.57 -2.30
CA ILE A 20 14.29 3.83 -2.96
C ILE A 20 13.81 5.19 -2.45
N LYS A 21 13.50 6.11 -3.37
CA LYS A 21 12.88 7.40 -3.05
C LYS A 21 11.36 7.30 -3.15
N PRO A 22 10.60 8.07 -2.35
CA PRO A 22 9.16 8.11 -2.49
C PRO A 22 8.78 8.67 -3.88
N HIS A 23 7.83 8.03 -4.50
CA HIS A 23 7.24 8.44 -5.78
C HIS A 23 5.87 7.79 -5.93
N GLN A 24 5.07 8.29 -6.86
CA GLN A 24 3.78 7.67 -7.20
C GLN A 24 3.95 6.18 -7.54
N GLY A 25 3.07 5.34 -6.98
CA GLY A 25 3.07 3.90 -7.21
C GLY A 25 3.99 3.10 -6.29
N ILE A 26 4.74 3.75 -5.39
CA ILE A 26 5.53 3.05 -4.37
C ILE A 26 4.66 2.61 -3.19
N ILE A 27 5.07 1.56 -2.50
CA ILE A 27 4.47 1.10 -1.25
C ILE A 27 5.26 1.65 -0.06
N LEU A 28 4.53 2.17 0.93
CA LEU A 28 5.03 2.51 2.25
C LEU A 28 4.59 1.42 3.24
N ILE A 29 5.54 0.82 3.93
CA ILE A 29 5.32 -0.23 4.93
C ILE A 29 5.63 0.38 6.29
N SER A 30 4.64 0.41 7.19
CA SER A 30 4.82 0.99 8.52
C SER A 30 5.79 0.16 9.36
N GLU A 31 6.64 0.83 10.14
CA GLU A 31 7.47 0.14 11.11
C GLU A 31 6.62 -0.42 12.28
N PRO A 32 7.05 -1.50 12.99
CA PRO A 32 6.24 -2.17 14.00
C PRO A 32 5.85 -1.34 15.21
N SER A 33 6.67 -0.34 15.59
CA SER A 33 6.41 0.49 16.77
C SER A 33 5.46 1.66 16.50
N LEU A 34 5.05 1.85 15.26
CA LEU A 34 4.09 2.89 14.88
C LEU A 34 2.73 2.60 15.54
N ARG A 35 2.41 3.37 16.60
CA ARG A 35 1.23 3.12 17.45
C ARG A 35 -0.04 3.79 16.95
N ASP A 36 0.02 4.53 15.86
CA ASP A 36 -1.14 5.18 15.28
C ASP A 36 -2.20 4.14 14.89
N PHE A 37 -3.46 4.39 15.22
CA PHE A 37 -4.56 3.47 14.97
C PHE A 37 -4.70 3.11 13.49
N TYR A 38 -4.55 4.09 12.59
CA TYR A 38 -4.68 3.89 11.16
C TYR A 38 -3.45 3.21 10.58
N PHE A 39 -2.24 3.60 11.03
CA PHE A 39 -1.00 3.23 10.35
C PHE A 39 -0.23 2.05 10.97
N ARG A 40 -0.62 1.57 12.15
CA ARG A 40 0.02 0.36 12.71
C ARG A 40 -0.14 -0.83 11.77
N GLN A 41 0.95 -1.52 11.45
CA GLN A 41 0.96 -2.65 10.51
C GLN A 41 0.24 -2.37 9.19
N SER A 42 0.40 -1.17 8.63
CA SER A 42 -0.21 -0.77 7.38
C SER A 42 0.74 -0.88 6.20
N VAL A 43 0.15 -1.14 5.05
CA VAL A 43 0.76 -1.02 3.72
C VAL A 43 -0.01 0.07 2.99
N VAL A 44 0.69 1.16 2.63
CA VAL A 44 0.08 2.30 1.94
C VAL A 44 0.59 2.37 0.51
N LEU A 45 -0.30 2.37 -0.45
CA LEU A 45 0.01 2.68 -1.85
C LEU A 45 0.05 4.19 -2.01
N LEU A 46 1.17 4.73 -2.43
CA LEU A 46 1.33 6.16 -2.69
C LEU A 46 0.75 6.50 -4.07
N ALA A 47 -0.39 7.17 -4.09
CA ALA A 47 -1.10 7.51 -5.33
C ALA A 47 -0.58 8.81 -5.95
N GLU A 48 0.01 9.71 -5.14
CA GLU A 48 0.65 10.94 -5.58
C GLU A 48 1.76 11.35 -4.60
N HIS A 49 2.84 11.92 -5.14
CA HIS A 49 3.93 12.50 -4.36
C HIS A 49 4.58 13.62 -5.17
N ASN A 50 4.53 14.83 -4.64
CA ASN A 50 5.08 16.04 -5.26
C ASN A 50 5.44 17.11 -4.21
N GLU A 51 5.83 18.30 -4.64
CA GLU A 51 6.22 19.41 -3.76
C GLU A 51 5.05 19.96 -2.93
N GLU A 52 3.82 19.73 -3.33
CA GLU A 52 2.61 20.14 -2.60
C GLU A 52 2.21 19.15 -1.50
N GLY A 53 2.83 17.95 -1.47
CA GLY A 53 2.61 16.92 -0.48
C GLY A 53 2.47 15.53 -1.09
N SER A 54 1.85 14.64 -0.32
CA SER A 54 1.65 13.25 -0.72
C SER A 54 0.25 12.78 -0.38
N PHE A 55 -0.25 11.89 -1.21
CA PHE A 55 -1.55 11.26 -1.06
C PHE A 55 -1.41 9.75 -1.29
N GLY A 56 -2.02 8.97 -0.43
CA GLY A 56 -1.96 7.51 -0.52
C GLY A 56 -3.15 6.82 0.11
N ILE A 57 -3.19 5.50 -0.02
CA ILE A 57 -4.29 4.68 0.47
C ILE A 57 -3.77 3.43 1.18
N ILE A 58 -4.28 3.15 2.37
CA ILE A 58 -4.01 1.89 3.08
C ILE A 58 -4.72 0.76 2.33
N ILE A 59 -3.97 -0.27 1.91
CA ILE A 59 -4.51 -1.32 1.06
C ILE A 59 -4.74 -2.66 1.77
N ASN A 60 -4.32 -2.80 3.03
CA ASN A 60 -4.28 -4.07 3.73
C ASN A 60 -5.20 -4.16 4.95
N LYS A 61 -6.18 -3.26 5.10
CA LYS A 61 -7.09 -3.25 6.26
C LYS A 61 -8.55 -3.42 5.83
N PRO A 62 -9.02 -4.67 5.61
CA PRO A 62 -10.44 -4.92 5.39
C PRO A 62 -11.25 -4.53 6.63
N ILE A 63 -12.48 -4.09 6.43
CA ILE A 63 -13.46 -3.84 7.49
C ILE A 63 -14.67 -4.77 7.31
N GLU A 64 -15.48 -4.92 8.34
CA GLU A 64 -16.65 -5.81 8.29
C GLU A 64 -17.75 -5.29 7.37
N THR A 65 -17.80 -3.96 7.14
CA THR A 65 -18.80 -3.30 6.32
C THR A 65 -18.63 -3.62 4.83
N ARG A 66 -19.75 -3.82 4.15
CA ARG A 66 -19.82 -4.12 2.71
C ARG A 66 -20.32 -2.91 1.91
N LEU A 67 -20.00 -2.87 0.61
CA LEU A 67 -20.37 -1.76 -0.27
C LEU A 67 -21.88 -1.53 -0.36
N ASN A 68 -22.66 -2.62 -0.46
CA ASN A 68 -24.13 -2.58 -0.52
C ASN A 68 -24.80 -2.06 0.78
N GLU A 69 -24.09 -2.04 1.89
CA GLU A 69 -24.58 -1.50 3.16
C GLU A 69 -24.45 0.02 3.25
N VAL A 70 -23.47 0.60 2.54
CA VAL A 70 -23.15 2.03 2.63
C VAL A 70 -23.55 2.85 1.41
N LEU A 71 -23.62 2.25 0.23
CA LEU A 71 -24.02 2.91 -1.02
C LEU A 71 -25.30 2.28 -1.58
N LYS A 72 -26.42 3.00 -1.53
CA LYS A 72 -27.73 2.53 -2.03
C LYS A 72 -27.70 2.15 -3.51
N GLU A 73 -26.93 2.88 -4.29
CA GLU A 73 -26.73 2.64 -5.73
C GLU A 73 -26.02 1.32 -6.03
N PHE A 74 -25.42 0.72 -5.02
CA PHE A 74 -24.69 -0.57 -5.06
C PHE A 74 -25.37 -1.67 -4.22
N SER A 75 -26.66 -1.53 -3.91
CA SER A 75 -27.41 -2.46 -3.03
C SER A 75 -27.42 -3.92 -3.50
N ASP A 76 -27.17 -4.16 -4.76
CA ASP A 76 -27.06 -5.47 -5.41
C ASP A 76 -25.61 -5.98 -5.56
N ILE A 77 -24.62 -5.21 -5.08
CA ILE A 77 -23.19 -5.48 -5.26
C ILE A 77 -22.52 -5.75 -3.90
N ASP A 78 -22.22 -7.00 -3.63
CA ASP A 78 -21.63 -7.44 -2.36
C ASP A 78 -20.09 -7.49 -2.44
N ILE A 79 -19.44 -6.33 -2.31
CA ILE A 79 -17.98 -6.18 -2.34
C ILE A 79 -17.46 -5.69 -0.98
N PRO A 80 -16.33 -6.23 -0.47
CA PRO A 80 -15.71 -5.76 0.76
C PRO A 80 -15.17 -4.34 0.64
N ILE A 81 -15.23 -3.59 1.75
CA ILE A 81 -14.62 -2.27 1.88
C ILE A 81 -13.38 -2.36 2.77
N TYR A 82 -12.43 -1.48 2.55
CA TYR A 82 -11.17 -1.36 3.29
C TYR A 82 -11.05 0.01 3.96
N LEU A 83 -10.35 0.07 5.06
CA LEU A 83 -9.95 1.33 5.69
C LEU A 83 -8.78 1.92 4.90
N GLY A 84 -9.02 3.01 4.16
CA GLY A 84 -8.02 3.65 3.31
C GLY A 84 -7.17 4.70 4.00
N GLY A 85 -7.64 5.26 5.11
CA GLY A 85 -6.90 6.25 5.89
C GLY A 85 -7.79 7.17 6.73
N PRO A 86 -7.18 8.15 7.45
CA PRO A 86 -7.87 9.01 8.41
C PRO A 86 -8.65 10.18 7.79
N VAL A 87 -8.44 10.48 6.51
CA VAL A 87 -9.02 11.67 5.86
C VAL A 87 -10.29 11.27 5.10
N LYS A 88 -11.36 12.07 5.22
CA LYS A 88 -12.67 11.84 4.57
C LYS A 88 -13.24 10.44 4.82
N THR A 89 -13.31 10.04 6.07
CA THR A 89 -13.83 8.75 6.52
C THR A 89 -15.36 8.59 6.35
N ASP A 90 -16.03 9.60 5.85
CA ASP A 90 -17.44 9.63 5.44
C ASP A 90 -17.64 9.45 3.92
N SER A 91 -16.57 9.16 3.19
CA SER A 91 -16.57 9.09 1.72
C SER A 91 -15.94 7.79 1.24
N ILE A 92 -16.48 7.26 0.12
CA ILE A 92 -15.99 6.05 -0.54
C ILE A 92 -15.06 6.43 -1.69
N PHE A 93 -13.93 5.74 -1.74
CA PHE A 93 -12.91 5.82 -2.79
C PHE A 93 -12.67 4.43 -3.37
N PHE A 94 -12.04 4.35 -4.54
CA PHE A 94 -11.72 3.06 -5.14
C PHE A 94 -10.48 3.13 -6.04
N ILE A 95 -9.87 1.97 -6.22
CA ILE A 95 -8.84 1.70 -7.24
C ILE A 95 -9.33 0.57 -8.12
N HIS A 96 -8.94 0.57 -9.38
CA HIS A 96 -9.36 -0.46 -10.35
C HIS A 96 -8.31 -0.68 -11.44
N THR A 97 -8.47 -1.78 -12.21
CA THR A 97 -7.54 -2.15 -13.28
C THR A 97 -8.02 -1.76 -14.68
N LYS A 98 -9.17 -1.11 -14.81
CA LYS A 98 -9.75 -0.79 -16.12
C LYS A 98 -9.19 0.50 -16.68
N GLU A 99 -8.72 0.44 -17.91
CA GLU A 99 -8.38 1.61 -18.71
C GLU A 99 -9.65 2.32 -19.20
N ASN A 100 -9.50 3.58 -19.57
CA ASN A 100 -10.55 4.39 -20.22
C ASN A 100 -11.84 4.59 -19.39
N VAL A 101 -11.75 4.55 -18.07
CA VAL A 101 -12.79 5.07 -17.19
C VAL A 101 -12.59 6.57 -17.02
N ASP A 102 -13.58 7.37 -17.36
CA ASP A 102 -13.49 8.83 -17.29
C ASP A 102 -13.13 9.31 -15.88
N LYS A 103 -12.30 10.34 -15.79
CA LYS A 103 -11.82 10.96 -14.53
C LYS A 103 -10.93 10.05 -13.67
N SER A 104 -10.51 8.88 -14.15
CA SER A 104 -9.53 8.06 -13.46
C SER A 104 -8.14 8.67 -13.53
N LEU A 105 -7.37 8.55 -12.45
CA LEU A 105 -5.96 8.93 -12.39
C LEU A 105 -5.11 7.68 -12.37
N LYS A 106 -4.18 7.54 -13.32
CA LYS A 106 -3.25 6.41 -13.36
C LYS A 106 -2.28 6.49 -12.18
N ILE A 107 -2.16 5.41 -11.40
CA ILE A 107 -1.17 5.27 -10.33
C ILE A 107 0.10 4.59 -10.87
N ILE A 108 -0.06 3.40 -11.43
CA ILE A 108 0.96 2.63 -12.15
C ILE A 108 0.32 2.01 -13.42
N ASP A 109 1.11 1.37 -14.27
CA ASP A 109 0.56 0.67 -15.43
C ASP A 109 -0.46 -0.41 -15.00
N GLY A 110 -1.68 -0.29 -15.49
CA GLY A 110 -2.79 -1.20 -15.18
C GLY A 110 -3.47 -0.96 -13.82
N LEU A 111 -3.18 0.13 -13.11
CA LEU A 111 -3.85 0.49 -11.85
C LEU A 111 -4.23 1.97 -11.83
N TYR A 112 -5.48 2.24 -11.52
CA TYR A 112 -6.09 3.57 -11.58
C TYR A 112 -6.81 3.91 -10.28
N TRP A 113 -6.79 5.19 -9.92
CA TRP A 113 -7.52 5.77 -8.80
C TRP A 113 -8.79 6.46 -9.27
N GLY A 114 -9.92 6.20 -8.61
CA GLY A 114 -11.18 6.88 -8.82
C GLY A 114 -11.74 6.70 -10.23
N GLY A 115 -12.42 7.70 -10.71
CA GLY A 115 -13.09 7.69 -11.99
C GLY A 115 -14.61 7.91 -11.85
N ASP A 116 -15.33 7.77 -12.94
CA ASP A 116 -16.78 7.86 -12.95
C ASP A 116 -17.43 6.65 -12.27
N ILE A 117 -18.02 6.88 -11.09
CA ILE A 117 -18.57 5.81 -10.23
C ILE A 117 -19.77 5.11 -10.88
N ASP A 118 -20.57 5.81 -11.69
CA ASP A 118 -21.71 5.21 -12.40
C ASP A 118 -21.24 4.24 -13.47
N THR A 119 -20.19 4.59 -14.20
CA THR A 119 -19.53 3.71 -15.17
C THR A 119 -18.98 2.46 -14.47
N ILE A 120 -18.30 2.61 -13.34
CA ILE A 120 -17.76 1.48 -12.55
C ILE A 120 -18.89 0.55 -12.09
N ARG A 121 -19.98 1.10 -11.55
CA ARG A 121 -21.15 0.32 -11.12
C ARG A 121 -21.72 -0.52 -12.26
N ASP A 122 -21.91 0.10 -13.41
CA ASP A 122 -22.51 -0.56 -14.57
C ASP A 122 -21.56 -1.65 -15.13
N MET A 123 -20.24 -1.40 -15.15
CA MET A 123 -19.25 -2.42 -15.52
C MET A 123 -19.24 -3.62 -14.57
N ILE A 124 -19.40 -3.40 -13.26
CA ILE A 124 -19.52 -4.50 -12.28
C ILE A 124 -20.79 -5.32 -12.56
N ARG A 125 -21.94 -4.67 -12.75
CA ARG A 125 -23.22 -5.34 -13.05
C ARG A 125 -23.20 -6.15 -14.35
N MET A 126 -22.44 -5.68 -15.33
CA MET A 126 -22.24 -6.38 -16.61
C MET A 126 -21.18 -7.50 -16.51
N GLY A 127 -20.55 -7.71 -15.36
CA GLY A 127 -19.47 -8.67 -15.19
C GLY A 127 -18.17 -8.30 -15.91
N MET A 128 -18.00 -7.02 -16.29
CA MET A 128 -16.80 -6.51 -16.94
C MET A 128 -15.69 -6.18 -15.95
N ILE A 129 -16.04 -6.01 -14.67
CA ILE A 129 -15.13 -5.83 -13.53
C ILE A 129 -15.45 -6.89 -12.49
N GLY A 130 -14.47 -7.72 -12.14
CA GLY A 130 -14.55 -8.70 -11.07
C GLY A 130 -13.98 -8.17 -9.75
N GLU A 131 -14.21 -8.91 -8.65
CA GLU A 131 -13.69 -8.56 -7.31
C GLU A 131 -12.16 -8.42 -7.25
N ASN A 132 -11.42 -9.07 -8.16
CA ASN A 132 -9.96 -8.99 -8.25
C ASN A 132 -9.47 -7.85 -9.15
N GLU A 133 -10.34 -6.97 -9.58
CA GLU A 133 -10.04 -5.89 -10.49
C GLU A 133 -10.46 -4.52 -9.92
N ILE A 134 -11.09 -4.52 -8.74
CA ILE A 134 -11.51 -3.31 -8.03
C ILE A 134 -11.42 -3.49 -6.52
N ARG A 135 -11.13 -2.41 -5.82
CA ARG A 135 -11.14 -2.35 -4.36
C ARG A 135 -11.69 -1.00 -3.89
N PHE A 136 -12.62 -1.05 -2.93
CA PHE A 136 -13.28 0.12 -2.34
C PHE A 136 -12.71 0.43 -0.97
N PHE A 137 -12.64 1.73 -0.63
CA PHE A 137 -12.04 2.22 0.61
C PHE A 137 -12.88 3.31 1.25
N ILE A 138 -12.87 3.34 2.59
CA ILE A 138 -13.30 4.48 3.37
C ILE A 138 -12.08 5.32 3.73
N GLY A 139 -12.08 6.59 3.31
CA GLY A 139 -11.00 7.51 3.58
C GLY A 139 -9.71 7.24 2.81
N TYR A 140 -8.73 8.09 3.06
CA TYR A 140 -7.38 8.03 2.47
C TYR A 140 -6.35 8.70 3.40
N ALA A 141 -5.06 8.63 3.07
CA ALA A 141 -3.96 9.23 3.81
C ALA A 141 -3.38 10.43 3.06
N VAL A 142 -3.01 11.48 3.80
CA VAL A 142 -2.38 12.69 3.25
C VAL A 142 -1.18 13.07 4.11
N TRP A 143 -0.13 13.51 3.48
CA TRP A 143 1.04 14.13 4.11
C TRP A 143 1.22 15.53 3.52
N ASN A 144 1.44 16.51 4.41
CA ASN A 144 1.81 17.86 4.01
C ASN A 144 3.17 17.89 3.29
N PRO A 145 3.53 18.99 2.60
CA PRO A 145 4.85 19.14 1.99
C PRO A 145 5.99 18.77 2.95
N ASN A 146 6.92 17.92 2.46
CA ASN A 146 8.07 17.37 3.20
C ASN A 146 7.74 16.53 4.45
N GLN A 147 6.47 16.30 4.78
CA GLN A 147 6.10 15.49 5.94
C GLN A 147 6.48 14.02 5.73
N LEU A 148 6.12 13.44 4.58
CA LEU A 148 6.45 12.05 4.27
C LEU A 148 7.97 11.82 4.23
N ASP A 149 8.73 12.73 3.61
CA ASP A 149 10.20 12.63 3.55
C ASP A 149 10.84 12.62 4.95
N ARG A 150 10.31 13.45 5.84
CA ARG A 150 10.74 13.46 7.24
C ARG A 150 10.43 12.13 7.93
N GLU A 151 9.20 11.62 7.81
CA GLU A 151 8.78 10.35 8.40
C GLU A 151 9.60 9.17 7.86
N ILE A 152 9.97 9.17 6.57
CA ILE A 152 10.89 8.19 5.98
C ILE A 152 12.28 8.32 6.59
N SER A 153 12.81 9.54 6.75
CA SER A 153 14.12 9.77 7.36
C SER A 153 14.18 9.33 8.83
N GLU A 154 13.06 9.44 9.54
CA GLU A 154 12.84 8.97 10.91
C GLU A 154 12.56 7.45 10.99
N LYS A 155 12.56 6.75 9.85
CA LYS A 155 12.32 5.31 9.70
C LYS A 155 10.92 4.84 10.11
N SER A 156 9.93 5.73 10.12
CA SER A 156 8.52 5.36 10.32
C SER A 156 7.97 4.51 9.17
N TRP A 157 8.57 4.66 7.99
CA TRP A 157 8.19 3.95 6.76
C TRP A 157 9.39 3.28 6.09
N VAL A 158 9.18 2.06 5.62
CA VAL A 158 10.06 1.35 4.69
C VAL A 158 9.41 1.34 3.31
N LEU A 159 10.20 1.61 2.27
CA LEU A 159 9.70 1.69 0.90
C LEU A 159 9.95 0.39 0.13
N SER A 160 8.99 -0.01 -0.69
CA SER A 160 9.09 -1.16 -1.58
C SER A 160 8.37 -0.89 -2.90
N HIS A 161 8.84 -1.52 -3.96
CA HIS A 161 8.07 -1.62 -5.20
C HIS A 161 6.89 -2.58 -5.00
N THR A 162 5.89 -2.47 -5.87
CA THR A 162 4.72 -3.34 -5.88
C THR A 162 4.26 -3.64 -7.29
N THR A 163 3.37 -4.59 -7.42
CA THR A 163 2.66 -4.93 -8.66
C THR A 163 1.16 -4.74 -8.49
N VAL A 164 0.43 -4.66 -9.60
CA VAL A 164 -1.04 -4.58 -9.57
C VAL A 164 -1.63 -5.77 -8.82
N GLU A 165 -1.09 -6.99 -9.05
CA GLU A 165 -1.54 -8.21 -8.40
C GLU A 165 -1.40 -8.13 -6.87
N GLU A 166 -0.27 -7.65 -6.35
CA GLU A 166 -0.05 -7.48 -4.92
C GLU A 166 -1.01 -6.45 -4.30
N VAL A 167 -1.25 -5.33 -5.00
CA VAL A 167 -2.17 -4.28 -4.53
C VAL A 167 -3.61 -4.79 -4.48
N ILE A 168 -4.04 -5.62 -5.43
CA ILE A 168 -5.38 -6.22 -5.50
C ILE A 168 -5.41 -7.62 -4.86
N ASN A 169 -4.42 -7.97 -4.02
CA ASN A 169 -4.31 -9.29 -3.41
C ASN A 169 -5.54 -9.63 -2.55
N ARG A 170 -5.97 -10.91 -2.60
CA ARG A 170 -7.08 -11.44 -1.81
C ARG A 170 -6.78 -11.63 -0.32
N HIS A 171 -5.50 -11.59 0.07
CA HIS A 171 -5.04 -11.76 1.45
C HIS A 171 -4.41 -10.47 2.01
N PRO A 172 -5.17 -9.37 2.09
CA PRO A 172 -4.64 -8.06 2.46
C PRO A 172 -4.01 -8.04 3.86
N GLU A 173 -4.54 -8.84 4.79
CA GLU A 173 -4.01 -8.96 6.15
C GLU A 173 -2.59 -9.54 6.22
N GLN A 174 -2.14 -10.25 5.19
CA GLN A 174 -0.80 -10.82 5.11
C GLN A 174 0.20 -9.91 4.38
N LEU A 175 -0.26 -8.83 3.73
CA LEU A 175 0.60 -7.96 2.93
C LEU A 175 1.73 -7.34 3.76
N TRP A 176 1.44 -6.78 4.93
CA TRP A 176 2.44 -6.13 5.77
C TRP A 176 3.57 -7.09 6.16
N SER A 177 3.23 -8.26 6.71
CA SER A 177 4.22 -9.26 7.08
C SER A 177 4.92 -9.88 5.86
N GLY A 178 4.20 -10.00 4.73
CA GLY A 178 4.74 -10.51 3.47
C GLY A 178 5.83 -9.61 2.90
N TYR A 179 5.59 -8.31 2.80
CA TYR A 179 6.60 -7.35 2.36
C TYR A 179 7.84 -7.37 3.27
N LEU A 180 7.66 -7.33 4.59
CA LEU A 180 8.79 -7.37 5.52
C LEU A 180 9.62 -8.63 5.38
N LYS A 181 8.99 -9.79 5.20
CA LYS A 181 9.72 -11.06 4.97
C LYS A 181 10.50 -11.07 3.67
N SER A 182 9.99 -10.43 2.63
CA SER A 182 10.66 -10.35 1.31
C SER A 182 11.88 -9.41 1.31
N MET A 183 11.97 -8.49 2.27
CA MET A 183 13.02 -7.47 2.37
C MET A 183 14.30 -7.94 3.07
N GLY A 184 14.35 -9.20 3.52
CA GLY A 184 15.52 -9.80 4.14
C GLY A 184 15.43 -9.97 5.66
N SER A 185 16.48 -10.55 6.25
CA SER A 185 16.49 -11.00 7.65
C SER A 185 16.18 -9.92 8.67
N ASP A 186 16.66 -8.70 8.46
CA ASP A 186 16.52 -7.59 9.39
C ASP A 186 15.07 -7.15 9.53
N TYR A 187 14.33 -7.15 8.42
CA TYR A 187 12.89 -6.82 8.39
C TYR A 187 12.00 -8.03 8.71
N ALA A 188 12.46 -9.26 8.44
CA ALA A 188 11.69 -10.48 8.74
C ALA A 188 11.41 -10.63 10.24
N ILE A 189 12.27 -10.10 11.11
CA ILE A 189 12.05 -10.04 12.56
C ILE A 189 10.80 -9.20 12.87
N TRP A 190 10.63 -8.08 12.18
CA TRP A 190 9.49 -7.18 12.34
C TRP A 190 8.15 -7.85 12.00
N ALA A 191 8.16 -8.76 11.03
CA ALA A 191 6.95 -9.46 10.58
C ALA A 191 6.30 -10.32 11.68
N ASN A 192 7.01 -10.60 12.78
CA ASN A 192 6.52 -11.40 13.91
C ASN A 192 6.01 -10.55 15.09
N PHE A 193 6.09 -9.21 15.00
CA PHE A 193 5.55 -8.33 16.04
C PHE A 193 4.02 -8.41 16.06
N PRO A 194 3.41 -8.56 17.25
CA PRO A 194 1.96 -8.57 17.36
C PRO A 194 1.36 -7.21 16.98
N ALA A 195 0.16 -7.23 16.40
CA ALA A 195 -0.57 -6.02 16.04
C ALA A 195 -0.96 -5.18 17.28
N ASP A 196 -1.14 -5.83 18.43
CA ASP A 196 -1.45 -5.21 19.71
C ASP A 196 -0.28 -5.44 20.69
N PRO A 197 0.38 -4.37 21.17
CA PRO A 197 1.47 -4.47 22.14
C PRO A 197 1.08 -5.05 23.50
N SER A 198 -0.22 -5.12 23.81
CA SER A 198 -0.73 -5.69 25.07
C SER A 198 -0.68 -7.23 25.13
N PHE A 199 -0.32 -7.88 24.04
CA PHE A 199 -0.14 -9.34 23.94
C PHE A 199 1.33 -9.80 24.09
N ASN A 200 2.21 -8.96 24.67
CA ASN A 200 3.58 -9.36 25.06
C ASN A 200 3.66 -9.74 26.53
#